data_2ee0c0c8c64c7fead7837f355c97541c
#
_entry.id   2ee0c0c8c64c7fead7837f355c97541c
#
_cell.length_a   1.000
_cell.length_b   1.000
_cell.length_c   1.000
_cell.angle_alpha   90.00
_cell.angle_beta   90.00
_cell.angle_gamma   90.00
#
_symmetry.space_group_name_H-M   'P 1'
#
loop_
_entity.id
_entity.type
_entity.pdbx_description
1 polymer ?
#
loop_
_entity_poly.entity_id
_entity_poly.type
_entity_poly.pdbx_seq_one_letter_code
_entity_poly.pdbx_strand_id
1 'polypeptide(L)'
;MKDYLYGFLILILILVTSCSEEDLSTEGRGLIINEFLASNDSCCKDSNGDYDDWVELYNDSNQPIDIGGMYFTDTPNDDKPYLIPSSDPNSTTIQPKGYLVIWCDDDQEQGALHVSKKLSKGGESIILLSQDKLTIVDSYTFPEQTTDISMGRDQNDFTNWIFFENPTPGLPNN
;
A
#
# COMPACT_ATOMS: atom_id res chain seq x y z
N MET A 1 69.19 -50.17 -9.24
CA MET A 1 68.01 -49.56 -9.84
C MET A 1 67.18 -49.00 -8.73
N LYS A 2 67.08 -47.68 -8.69
CA LYS A 2 66.37 -46.97 -7.63
C LYS A 2 65.06 -46.42 -8.28
N ASP A 3 63.91 -46.96 -7.89
CA ASP A 3 62.60 -46.51 -8.36
C ASP A 3 62.19 -45.30 -7.52
N TYR A 4 62.04 -44.17 -8.18
CA TYR A 4 61.48 -42.93 -7.58
C TYR A 4 59.94 -42.93 -7.78
N LEU A 5 59.22 -43.13 -6.68
CA LEU A 5 57.80 -43.01 -6.62
C LEU A 5 57.40 -41.50 -6.47
N TYR A 6 56.91 -40.89 -7.53
CA TYR A 6 56.35 -39.52 -7.48
C TYR A 6 54.93 -39.57 -6.96
N GLY A 7 54.74 -39.18 -5.70
CA GLY A 7 53.42 -38.96 -5.13
C GLY A 7 52.82 -37.66 -5.66
N PHE A 8 51.74 -37.75 -6.40
CA PHE A 8 50.97 -36.59 -6.90
C PHE A 8 50.01 -36.16 -5.81
N LEU A 9 50.30 -35.02 -5.16
CA LEU A 9 49.43 -34.43 -4.14
C LEU A 9 48.36 -33.61 -4.85
N ILE A 10 47.11 -34.13 -4.92
CA ILE A 10 45.97 -33.40 -5.45
C ILE A 10 45.44 -32.52 -4.33
N LEU A 11 45.67 -31.20 -4.45
CA LEU A 11 45.10 -30.18 -3.57
C LEU A 11 43.64 -29.91 -4.02
N ILE A 12 42.67 -30.46 -3.30
CA ILE A 12 41.25 -30.18 -3.54
C ILE A 12 40.94 -28.84 -2.90
N LEU A 13 40.76 -27.81 -3.76
CA LEU A 13 40.29 -26.49 -3.36
C LEU A 13 38.76 -26.54 -3.18
N ILE A 14 38.29 -26.63 -1.94
CA ILE A 14 36.87 -26.54 -1.62
C ILE A 14 36.46 -25.07 -1.69
N LEU A 15 35.82 -24.67 -2.77
CA LEU A 15 35.11 -23.39 -2.87
C LEU A 15 33.84 -23.46 -2.01
N VAL A 16 33.90 -22.95 -0.79
CA VAL A 16 32.69 -22.65 -0.02
C VAL A 16 32.02 -21.40 -0.65
N THR A 17 31.03 -21.63 -1.49
CA THR A 17 30.10 -20.58 -1.84
C THR A 17 29.27 -20.29 -0.61
N SER A 18 29.57 -19.20 0.10
CA SER A 18 28.70 -18.64 1.08
C SER A 18 27.47 -18.11 0.32
N CYS A 19 26.38 -18.87 0.33
CA CYS A 19 25.07 -18.36 0.00
C CYS A 19 24.69 -17.45 1.19
N SER A 20 24.76 -16.14 1.01
CA SER A 20 24.10 -15.24 1.95
C SER A 20 22.60 -15.54 1.85
N GLU A 21 22.02 -16.12 2.89
CA GLU A 21 20.58 -16.04 3.09
C GLU A 21 20.27 -14.54 3.16
N GLU A 22 19.66 -13.99 2.09
CA GLU A 22 19.04 -12.69 2.16
C GLU A 22 17.96 -12.83 3.22
N ASP A 23 18.11 -12.06 4.29
CA ASP A 23 17.17 -12.02 5.39
C ASP A 23 15.87 -11.39 4.87
N LEU A 24 14.93 -12.23 4.41
CA LEU A 24 13.60 -11.84 3.93
C LEU A 24 12.74 -11.17 5.03
N SER A 25 13.25 -11.07 6.25
CA SER A 25 12.56 -10.48 7.39
C SER A 25 12.65 -8.94 7.46
N THR A 26 13.41 -8.28 6.57
CA THR A 26 13.60 -6.82 6.58
C THR A 26 12.81 -6.09 5.47
N GLU A 27 12.21 -6.79 4.52
CA GLU A 27 11.29 -6.19 3.57
C GLU A 27 9.90 -6.16 4.20
N GLY A 28 9.40 -4.94 4.48
CA GLY A 28 8.03 -4.73 4.98
C GLY A 28 6.97 -5.28 4.00
N ARG A 29 5.70 -5.19 4.37
CA ARG A 29 4.56 -5.69 3.55
C ARG A 29 4.41 -4.97 2.20
N GLY A 30 5.20 -3.93 1.94
CA GLY A 30 5.08 -3.09 0.76
C GLY A 30 3.98 -2.02 0.94
N LEU A 31 3.20 -1.80 -0.10
CA LEU A 31 2.11 -0.82 -0.08
C LEU A 31 0.82 -1.49 0.39
N ILE A 32 0.16 -0.91 1.39
CA ILE A 32 -1.08 -1.42 1.97
C ILE A 32 -2.12 -0.31 2.14
N ILE A 33 -3.39 -0.69 2.14
CA ILE A 33 -4.51 0.16 2.60
C ILE A 33 -4.46 0.15 4.12
N ASN A 34 -4.32 1.34 4.73
CA ASN A 34 -4.12 1.49 6.18
C ASN A 34 -5.39 1.86 6.94
N GLU A 35 -6.10 2.89 6.46
CA GLU A 35 -7.29 3.45 7.11
C GLU A 35 -8.23 4.00 6.03
N PHE A 36 -9.53 4.09 6.30
CA PHE A 36 -10.49 4.75 5.42
C PHE A 36 -11.67 5.32 6.22
N LEU A 37 -12.34 6.30 5.63
CA LEU A 37 -13.56 6.91 6.14
C LEU A 37 -14.58 7.02 5.00
N ALA A 38 -15.64 6.21 5.07
CA ALA A 38 -16.68 6.10 4.03
C ALA A 38 -18.00 6.84 4.39
N SER A 39 -17.93 7.85 5.22
CA SER A 39 -18.99 8.83 5.51
C SER A 39 -18.35 9.97 6.32
N ASN A 40 -17.84 10.98 5.64
CA ASN A 40 -17.16 12.12 6.27
C ASN A 40 -18.04 13.37 6.24
N ASP A 41 -18.59 13.73 7.39
CA ASP A 41 -19.41 14.96 7.52
C ASP A 41 -18.64 16.10 8.21
N SER A 42 -17.67 15.77 9.08
CA SER A 42 -17.02 16.78 9.94
C SER A 42 -15.61 16.46 10.43
N CYS A 43 -15.07 15.26 10.12
CA CYS A 43 -13.77 14.85 10.65
C CYS A 43 -12.61 15.63 10.03
N CYS A 44 -12.36 15.38 8.77
CA CYS A 44 -11.09 15.69 8.10
C CYS A 44 -11.38 16.32 6.75
N LYS A 45 -10.77 17.48 6.49
CA LYS A 45 -10.93 18.20 5.23
C LYS A 45 -9.76 17.93 4.30
N ASP A 46 -10.04 17.94 3.01
CA ASP A 46 -9.03 18.03 1.98
C ASP A 46 -8.36 19.42 1.95
N SER A 47 -7.47 19.64 0.99
CA SER A 47 -6.78 20.93 0.80
C SER A 47 -7.68 22.06 0.31
N ASN A 48 -8.86 21.74 -0.24
CA ASN A 48 -9.86 22.71 -0.72
C ASN A 48 -10.85 23.12 0.37
N GLY A 49 -10.89 22.35 1.45
CA GLY A 49 -11.72 22.60 2.62
C GLY A 49 -13.02 21.79 2.63
N ASP A 50 -13.12 20.78 1.76
CA ASP A 50 -14.28 19.91 1.63
C ASP A 50 -14.15 18.67 2.54
N TYR A 51 -15.29 18.13 2.96
CA TYR A 51 -15.38 16.90 3.74
C TYR A 51 -15.72 15.75 2.81
N ASP A 52 -14.69 15.10 2.29
CA ASP A 52 -14.83 13.99 1.37
C ASP A 52 -14.44 12.68 2.03
N ASP A 53 -15.03 11.58 1.55
CA ASP A 53 -14.60 10.25 1.93
C ASP A 53 -13.17 10.00 1.47
N TRP A 54 -12.43 9.19 2.20
CA TRP A 54 -11.02 8.98 1.88
C TRP A 54 -10.50 7.58 2.21
N VAL A 55 -9.43 7.23 1.54
CA VAL A 55 -8.63 6.03 1.80
C VAL A 55 -7.18 6.43 2.00
N GLU A 56 -6.58 5.93 3.06
CA GLU A 56 -5.15 6.10 3.32
C GLU A 56 -4.36 4.86 2.93
N LEU A 57 -3.26 5.10 2.24
CA LEU A 57 -2.24 4.11 1.92
C LEU A 57 -1.03 4.28 2.84
N TYR A 58 -0.43 3.17 3.25
CA TYR A 58 0.81 3.13 4.01
C TYR A 58 1.89 2.36 3.26
N ASN A 59 3.07 2.96 3.13
CA ASN A 59 4.25 2.31 2.58
C ASN A 59 5.05 1.63 3.69
N ASP A 60 4.81 0.32 3.92
CA ASP A 60 5.55 -0.46 4.93
C ASP A 60 6.93 -0.93 4.42
N SER A 61 7.38 -0.48 3.26
CA SER A 61 8.71 -0.82 2.73
C SER A 61 9.79 0.17 3.19
N ASN A 62 11.03 -0.13 2.83
CA ASN A 62 12.20 0.73 3.06
C ASN A 62 12.58 1.56 1.81
N GLN A 63 11.75 1.55 0.76
CA GLN A 63 11.94 2.31 -0.47
C GLN A 63 10.72 3.19 -0.75
N PRO A 64 10.88 4.35 -1.41
CA PRO A 64 9.75 5.13 -1.87
C PRO A 64 8.91 4.33 -2.87
N ILE A 65 7.58 4.48 -2.81
CA ILE A 65 6.65 3.85 -3.75
C ILE A 65 5.82 4.94 -4.43
N ASP A 66 5.89 5.01 -5.77
CA ASP A 66 5.02 5.86 -6.56
C ASP A 66 3.78 5.07 -6.98
N ILE A 67 2.61 5.55 -6.58
CA ILE A 67 1.32 4.96 -6.96
C ILE A 67 0.80 5.49 -8.31
N GLY A 68 1.49 6.43 -8.93
CA GLY A 68 1.18 6.92 -10.28
C GLY A 68 1.20 5.79 -11.31
N GLY A 69 0.12 5.66 -12.08
CA GLY A 69 -0.08 4.55 -13.02
C GLY A 69 -0.72 3.30 -12.42
N MET A 70 -0.92 3.23 -11.10
CA MET A 70 -1.75 2.20 -10.46
C MET A 70 -3.24 2.49 -10.64
N TYR A 71 -4.08 1.52 -10.29
CA TYR A 71 -5.53 1.67 -10.42
C TYR A 71 -6.22 1.52 -9.08
N PHE A 72 -7.24 2.34 -8.87
CA PHE A 72 -8.10 2.32 -7.71
C PHE A 72 -9.53 1.98 -8.10
N THR A 73 -10.23 1.14 -7.32
CA THR A 73 -11.65 0.85 -7.52
C THR A 73 -12.34 0.46 -6.22
N ASP A 74 -13.64 0.70 -6.19
CA ASP A 74 -14.60 0.34 -5.13
C ASP A 74 -15.33 -0.98 -5.41
N THR A 75 -15.16 -1.55 -6.61
CA THR A 75 -15.93 -2.69 -7.11
C THR A 75 -15.02 -3.83 -7.56
N PRO A 76 -15.19 -5.05 -7.04
CA PRO A 76 -14.46 -6.24 -7.54
C PRO A 76 -14.74 -6.49 -9.03
N ASN A 77 -13.68 -6.82 -9.78
CA ASN A 77 -13.72 -7.07 -11.22
C ASN A 77 -14.24 -5.89 -12.05
N ASP A 78 -14.02 -4.67 -11.59
CA ASP A 78 -14.37 -3.46 -12.31
C ASP A 78 -13.66 -3.40 -13.67
N ASP A 79 -14.42 -3.23 -14.76
CA ASP A 79 -13.87 -3.04 -16.11
C ASP A 79 -13.29 -1.62 -16.32
N LYS A 80 -13.63 -0.67 -15.43
CA LYS A 80 -13.26 0.74 -15.48
C LYS A 80 -12.71 1.27 -14.16
N PRO A 81 -11.68 0.63 -13.57
CA PRO A 81 -11.04 1.17 -12.38
C PRO A 81 -10.39 2.52 -12.72
N TYR A 82 -10.34 3.42 -11.75
CA TYR A 82 -9.69 4.72 -11.89
C TYR A 82 -8.19 4.56 -12.03
N LEU A 83 -7.61 5.14 -13.09
CA LEU A 83 -6.16 5.23 -13.28
C LEU A 83 -5.63 6.44 -12.51
N ILE A 84 -4.81 6.23 -11.51
CA ILE A 84 -4.10 7.30 -10.79
C ILE A 84 -3.11 7.96 -11.76
N PRO A 85 -3.20 9.29 -11.99
CA PRO A 85 -2.30 9.97 -12.91
C PRO A 85 -0.83 9.84 -12.49
N SER A 86 0.05 9.57 -13.46
CA SER A 86 1.51 9.51 -13.25
C SER A 86 2.22 10.81 -13.63
N SER A 87 1.47 11.88 -13.87
CA SER A 87 2.02 13.17 -14.31
C SER A 87 2.65 13.99 -13.20
N ASP A 88 2.37 13.67 -11.94
CA ASP A 88 2.91 14.35 -10.76
C ASP A 88 3.44 13.37 -9.70
N PRO A 89 4.63 12.80 -9.90
CA PRO A 89 5.23 11.87 -8.94
C PRO A 89 5.49 12.49 -7.56
N ASN A 90 5.55 13.81 -7.44
CA ASN A 90 5.72 14.47 -6.14
C ASN A 90 4.49 14.29 -5.25
N SER A 91 3.30 14.28 -5.84
CA SER A 91 2.03 14.06 -5.12
C SER A 91 1.71 12.58 -4.91
N THR A 92 2.21 11.69 -5.78
CA THR A 92 1.85 10.27 -5.76
C THR A 92 2.90 9.35 -5.14
N THR A 93 4.09 9.87 -4.77
CA THR A 93 5.15 9.07 -4.14
C THR A 93 5.03 9.05 -2.62
N ILE A 94 4.89 7.85 -2.06
CA ILE A 94 4.85 7.60 -0.62
C ILE A 94 6.25 7.24 -0.14
N GLN A 95 6.81 8.05 0.77
CA GLN A 95 8.13 7.79 1.33
C GLN A 95 8.14 6.52 2.19
N PRO A 96 9.30 5.91 2.45
CA PRO A 96 9.40 4.77 3.36
C PRO A 96 8.74 5.06 4.71
N LYS A 97 7.86 4.15 5.16
CA LYS A 97 7.07 4.29 6.39
C LYS A 97 6.17 5.53 6.42
N GLY A 98 5.86 6.08 5.25
CA GLY A 98 4.96 7.23 5.08
C GLY A 98 3.54 6.83 4.72
N TYR A 99 2.65 7.81 4.81
CA TYR A 99 1.22 7.70 4.53
C TYR A 99 0.83 8.62 3.39
N LEU A 100 -0.24 8.27 2.67
CA LEU A 100 -0.81 9.08 1.60
C LEU A 100 -2.32 8.90 1.56
N VAL A 101 -3.06 10.00 1.60
CA VAL A 101 -4.52 10.00 1.53
C VAL A 101 -4.97 10.14 0.06
N ILE A 102 -5.91 9.31 -0.34
CA ILE A 102 -6.67 9.37 -1.60
C ILE A 102 -8.08 9.82 -1.25
N TRP A 103 -8.58 10.88 -1.90
CA TRP A 103 -9.92 11.42 -1.74
C TRP A 103 -10.88 10.74 -2.70
N CYS A 104 -11.99 10.23 -2.19
CA CYS A 104 -12.98 9.47 -2.94
C CYS A 104 -14.23 10.32 -3.19
N ASP A 105 -14.12 11.33 -4.06
CA ASP A 105 -15.05 12.46 -4.20
C ASP A 105 -15.63 12.64 -5.61
N ASP A 106 -15.05 11.95 -6.62
CA ASP A 106 -15.38 12.14 -8.05
C ASP A 106 -15.01 13.55 -8.57
N ASP A 107 -14.02 14.23 -7.94
CA ASP A 107 -13.56 15.56 -8.34
C ASP A 107 -12.07 15.58 -8.74
N GLN A 108 -11.75 14.95 -9.86
CA GLN A 108 -10.37 14.79 -10.37
C GLN A 108 -9.73 16.12 -10.78
N GLU A 109 -10.50 17.22 -10.90
CA GLU A 109 -9.97 18.54 -11.18
C GLU A 109 -9.17 19.10 -10.00
N GLN A 110 -9.41 18.58 -8.80
CA GLN A 110 -8.69 18.97 -7.57
C GLN A 110 -7.28 18.35 -7.47
N GLY A 111 -6.97 17.33 -8.27
CA GLY A 111 -5.61 16.77 -8.33
C GLY A 111 -5.55 15.26 -8.50
N ALA A 112 -4.31 14.74 -8.57
CA ALA A 112 -4.05 13.32 -8.86
C ALA A 112 -4.59 12.36 -7.79
N LEU A 113 -4.80 12.83 -6.56
CA LEU A 113 -5.28 12.03 -5.43
C LEU A 113 -6.79 12.13 -5.21
N HIS A 114 -7.53 12.85 -6.06
CA HIS A 114 -8.99 12.91 -6.10
C HIS A 114 -9.49 11.93 -7.14
N VAL A 115 -10.07 10.81 -6.69
CA VAL A 115 -10.41 9.70 -7.59
C VAL A 115 -11.88 9.72 -7.99
N SER A 116 -12.20 9.19 -9.19
CA SER A 116 -13.57 9.12 -9.71
C SER A 116 -14.41 8.01 -9.06
N LYS A 117 -14.16 7.73 -7.80
CA LYS A 117 -14.85 6.73 -7.00
C LYS A 117 -15.33 7.37 -5.71
N LYS A 118 -16.51 7.01 -5.26
CA LYS A 118 -17.07 7.42 -3.97
C LYS A 118 -17.27 6.20 -3.11
N LEU A 119 -17.00 6.33 -1.80
CA LEU A 119 -17.21 5.22 -0.90
C LEU A 119 -18.68 5.14 -0.46
N SER A 120 -19.17 3.93 -0.26
CA SER A 120 -20.54 3.68 0.21
C SER A 120 -20.53 3.43 1.71
N LYS A 121 -21.23 4.27 2.48
CA LYS A 121 -21.47 4.04 3.91
C LYS A 121 -22.05 2.66 4.21
N GLY A 122 -22.83 2.08 3.29
CA GLY A 122 -23.47 0.78 3.45
C GLY A 122 -22.54 -0.42 3.38
N GLY A 123 -21.26 -0.20 3.06
CA GLY A 123 -20.27 -1.24 2.87
C GLY A 123 -20.03 -1.56 1.40
N GLU A 124 -18.78 -1.78 1.05
CA GLU A 124 -18.30 -2.18 -0.29
C GLU A 124 -16.85 -2.66 -0.22
N SER A 125 -16.11 -2.58 -1.33
CA SER A 125 -14.69 -2.93 -1.38
C SER A 125 -13.84 -1.70 -1.66
N ILE A 126 -12.59 -1.71 -1.17
CA ILE A 126 -11.50 -0.84 -1.58
C ILE A 126 -10.44 -1.75 -2.19
N ILE A 127 -10.02 -1.47 -3.42
CA ILE A 127 -9.08 -2.32 -4.16
C ILE A 127 -8.05 -1.43 -4.85
N LEU A 128 -6.78 -1.66 -4.54
CA LEU A 128 -5.65 -1.07 -5.23
C LEU A 128 -5.04 -2.11 -6.17
N LEU A 129 -4.97 -1.79 -7.46
CA LEU A 129 -4.39 -2.65 -8.47
C LEU A 129 -3.04 -2.08 -8.92
N SER A 130 -2.12 -2.95 -9.29
CA SER A 130 -0.85 -2.54 -9.87
C SER A 130 -1.04 -1.92 -11.27
N GLN A 131 0.05 -1.41 -11.85
CA GLN A 131 0.04 -0.79 -13.18
C GLN A 131 -0.36 -1.76 -14.30
N ASP A 132 -0.29 -3.07 -14.09
CA ASP A 132 -0.76 -4.07 -15.06
C ASP A 132 -2.30 -4.21 -15.07
N LYS A 133 -3.01 -3.56 -14.16
CA LYS A 133 -4.47 -3.60 -13.97
C LYS A 133 -5.01 -5.00 -13.60
N LEU A 134 -4.14 -5.94 -13.29
CA LEU A 134 -4.49 -7.35 -13.02
C LEU A 134 -4.10 -7.79 -11.62
N THR A 135 -2.95 -7.33 -11.14
CA THR A 135 -2.42 -7.72 -9.84
C THR A 135 -3.02 -6.84 -8.75
N ILE A 136 -3.70 -7.46 -7.78
CA ILE A 136 -4.17 -6.76 -6.57
C ILE A 136 -2.95 -6.49 -5.69
N VAL A 137 -2.68 -5.22 -5.40
CA VAL A 137 -1.65 -4.78 -4.46
C VAL A 137 -2.15 -4.99 -3.03
N ASP A 138 -3.33 -4.44 -2.73
CA ASP A 138 -4.05 -4.69 -1.48
C ASP A 138 -5.55 -4.46 -1.69
N SER A 139 -6.38 -5.06 -0.83
CA SER A 139 -7.82 -4.87 -0.88
C SER A 139 -8.47 -5.15 0.47
N TYR A 140 -9.60 -4.48 0.72
CA TYR A 140 -10.44 -4.75 1.87
C TYR A 140 -11.91 -4.60 1.51
N THR A 141 -12.74 -5.55 1.91
CA THR A 141 -14.20 -5.45 1.82
C THR A 141 -14.75 -5.15 3.20
N PHE A 142 -15.41 -4.02 3.34
CA PHE A 142 -15.86 -3.51 4.62
C PHE A 142 -17.39 -3.55 4.77
N PRO A 143 -17.88 -3.71 6.01
CA PRO A 143 -19.30 -3.67 6.33
C PRO A 143 -19.82 -2.23 6.40
N GLU A 144 -21.09 -2.05 6.75
CA GLU A 144 -21.68 -0.74 7.02
C GLU A 144 -20.84 0.08 8.01
N GLN A 145 -20.65 1.37 7.69
CA GLN A 145 -19.80 2.33 8.41
C GLN A 145 -20.64 3.34 9.20
N THR A 146 -20.01 3.99 10.17
CA THR A 146 -20.58 5.07 10.95
C THR A 146 -19.98 6.40 10.49
N THR A 147 -20.78 7.46 10.39
CA THR A 147 -20.31 8.79 10.01
C THR A 147 -19.24 9.30 10.96
N ASP A 148 -18.16 9.88 10.43
CA ASP A 148 -17.00 10.42 11.12
C ASP A 148 -16.21 9.41 11.99
N ILE A 149 -16.47 8.12 11.83
CA ILE A 149 -15.70 7.03 12.42
C ILE A 149 -15.00 6.27 11.31
N SER A 150 -13.67 6.26 11.33
CA SER A 150 -12.88 5.52 10.36
C SER A 150 -12.75 4.05 10.72
N MET A 151 -12.31 3.27 9.76
CA MET A 151 -11.90 1.88 9.97
C MET A 151 -10.50 1.69 9.40
N GLY A 152 -9.62 1.07 10.15
CA GLY A 152 -8.22 0.90 9.75
C GLY A 152 -7.57 -0.31 10.39
N ARG A 153 -6.34 -0.59 9.96
CA ARG A 153 -5.55 -1.70 10.49
C ARG A 153 -5.07 -1.42 11.91
N ASP A 154 -5.17 -2.41 12.77
CA ASP A 154 -4.55 -2.38 14.11
C ASP A 154 -3.03 -2.40 13.95
N GLN A 155 -2.33 -1.43 14.55
CA GLN A 155 -0.86 -1.37 14.48
C GLN A 155 -0.13 -2.56 15.13
N ASN A 156 -0.79 -3.23 16.07
CA ASN A 156 -0.23 -4.40 16.72
C ASN A 156 -0.46 -5.68 15.91
N ASP A 157 -1.48 -5.68 15.04
CA ASP A 157 -1.83 -6.78 14.13
C ASP A 157 -2.44 -6.23 12.84
N PHE A 158 -1.63 -5.99 11.85
CA PHE A 158 -2.05 -5.46 10.54
C PHE A 158 -3.04 -6.35 9.77
N THR A 159 -3.32 -7.57 10.24
CA THR A 159 -4.38 -8.41 9.66
C THR A 159 -5.75 -8.10 10.23
N ASN A 160 -5.79 -7.40 11.37
CA ASN A 160 -7.00 -7.01 12.07
C ASN A 160 -7.44 -5.59 11.66
N TRP A 161 -8.75 -5.39 11.50
CA TRP A 161 -9.37 -4.10 11.19
C TRP A 161 -10.25 -3.67 12.35
N ILE A 162 -10.09 -2.44 12.82
CA ILE A 162 -10.81 -1.88 13.95
C ILE A 162 -11.36 -0.48 13.63
N PHE A 163 -12.35 -0.03 14.37
CA PHE A 163 -12.91 1.30 14.25
C PHE A 163 -12.13 2.31 15.10
N PHE A 164 -12.00 3.55 14.58
CA PHE A 164 -11.36 4.67 15.26
C PHE A 164 -12.35 5.83 15.39
N GLU A 165 -12.71 6.19 16.64
CA GLU A 165 -13.54 7.37 16.93
C GLU A 165 -12.81 8.69 16.61
N ASN A 166 -11.49 8.65 16.51
CA ASN A 166 -10.64 9.76 16.10
C ASN A 166 -9.82 9.33 14.88
N PRO A 167 -10.32 9.55 13.66
CA PRO A 167 -9.59 9.23 12.44
C PRO A 167 -8.21 9.90 12.38
N THR A 168 -7.23 9.23 11.78
CA THR A 168 -5.82 9.65 11.82
C THR A 168 -5.17 9.83 10.44
N PRO A 169 -5.83 10.51 9.46
CA PRO A 169 -5.27 10.63 8.11
C PRO A 169 -3.88 11.30 8.13
N GLY A 170 -2.92 10.66 7.46
CA GLY A 170 -1.52 11.09 7.40
C GLY A 170 -0.67 10.68 8.60
N LEU A 171 -1.22 9.92 9.54
CA LEU A 171 -0.57 9.53 10.79
C LEU A 171 -0.78 8.03 11.09
N PRO A 172 0.02 7.45 11.98
CA PRO A 172 -0.23 6.10 12.49
C PRO A 172 -1.60 5.97 13.17
N ASN A 173 -2.31 4.87 12.92
CA ASN A 173 -3.58 4.54 13.58
C ASN A 173 -3.36 4.43 15.11
N ASN A 174 -4.17 5.08 15.96
CA ASN A 174 -4.01 5.12 17.42
C ASN A 174 -5.28 4.67 18.16
#